data_93c90ed61351db2d933b87b55dca39ca
#
_entry.id   93c90ed61351db2d933b87b55dca39ca
#
_cell.length_a   1.000
_cell.length_b   1.000
_cell.length_c   1.000
_cell.angle_alpha   90.00
_cell.angle_beta   90.00
_cell.angle_gamma   90.00
#
_symmetry.space_group_name_H-M   'P 1'
#
loop_
_entity.id
_entity.type
_entity.pdbx_description
1 polymer ?
#
loop_
_entity_poly.entity_id
_entity_poly.type
_entity_poly.pdbx_seq_one_letter_code
_entity_poly.pdbx_strand_id
1 'polypeptide(L)'
;MRHLLARFTAAACVCALGVPVFAKTETVKGQVVDMSCYNKDKSNTGVDHKMPKETKDCAVACAKDGQPLALLTADGKVYQISGGLAADKNAKLIAHISHTVEVTGDVMDHGGGKMMISADSLKMIAR
;
A
#
# COMPACT_ATOMS: atom_id res chain seq x y z
N MET A 1 -8.40 -28.62 -66.00
CA MET A 1 -8.70 -27.32 -65.49
C MET A 1 -8.84 -27.46 -63.99
N ARG A 2 -7.86 -26.95 -63.24
CA ARG A 2 -7.75 -27.24 -61.79
C ARG A 2 -7.87 -25.88 -61.07
N HIS A 3 -8.98 -25.68 -60.35
CA HIS A 3 -9.22 -24.50 -59.56
C HIS A 3 -8.51 -24.65 -58.22
N LEU A 4 -7.46 -23.88 -57.99
CA LEU A 4 -6.82 -23.71 -56.69
C LEU A 4 -7.62 -22.67 -55.86
N LEU A 5 -8.30 -23.16 -54.85
CA LEU A 5 -8.93 -22.33 -53.83
C LEU A 5 -7.87 -21.94 -52.78
N ALA A 6 -7.43 -20.68 -52.84
CA ALA A 6 -6.60 -20.11 -51.81
C ALA A 6 -7.43 -19.83 -50.54
N ARG A 7 -7.17 -20.53 -49.47
CA ARG A 7 -7.76 -20.23 -48.16
C ARG A 7 -6.93 -19.15 -47.47
N PHE A 8 -7.49 -17.93 -47.38
CA PHE A 8 -6.98 -16.89 -46.54
C PHE A 8 -7.40 -17.16 -45.09
N THR A 9 -6.46 -17.57 -44.22
CA THR A 9 -6.64 -17.60 -42.78
C THR A 9 -6.36 -16.19 -42.24
N ALA A 10 -7.42 -15.49 -41.87
CA ALA A 10 -7.30 -14.23 -41.17
C ALA A 10 -6.88 -14.51 -39.70
N ALA A 11 -5.63 -14.22 -39.38
CA ALA A 11 -5.15 -14.22 -38.00
C ALA A 11 -5.71 -12.98 -37.28
N ALA A 12 -6.71 -13.17 -36.44
CA ALA A 12 -7.22 -12.13 -35.55
C ALA A 12 -6.18 -11.85 -34.44
N CYS A 13 -5.45 -10.75 -34.59
CA CYS A 13 -4.55 -10.24 -33.56
C CYS A 13 -5.42 -9.60 -32.46
N VAL A 14 -5.67 -10.32 -31.36
CA VAL A 14 -6.34 -9.78 -30.19
C VAL A 14 -5.32 -8.90 -29.46
N CYS A 15 -5.33 -7.60 -29.74
CA CYS A 15 -4.63 -6.60 -28.94
C CYS A 15 -5.33 -6.53 -27.57
N ALA A 16 -4.77 -7.19 -26.57
CA ALA A 16 -5.14 -6.97 -25.19
C ALA A 16 -4.82 -5.49 -24.85
N LEU A 17 -5.85 -4.64 -24.86
CA LEU A 17 -5.75 -3.27 -24.38
C LEU A 17 -5.51 -3.33 -22.89
N GLY A 18 -4.24 -3.34 -22.49
CA GLY A 18 -3.87 -3.12 -21.11
C GLY A 18 -4.37 -1.76 -20.69
N VAL A 19 -5.31 -1.72 -19.73
CA VAL A 19 -5.79 -0.46 -19.15
C VAL A 19 -4.59 0.15 -18.43
N PRO A 20 -4.15 1.37 -18.80
CA PRO A 20 -3.05 1.99 -18.06
C PRO A 20 -3.50 2.24 -16.63
N VAL A 21 -2.81 1.65 -15.67
CA VAL A 21 -2.98 1.95 -14.25
C VAL A 21 -2.34 3.33 -14.02
N PHE A 22 -3.15 4.36 -13.98
CA PHE A 22 -2.67 5.70 -13.66
C PHE A 22 -2.48 5.80 -12.15
N ALA A 23 -1.24 6.01 -11.71
CA ALA A 23 -0.96 6.50 -10.37
C ALA A 23 -1.53 7.92 -10.25
N LYS A 24 -2.29 8.18 -9.19
CA LYS A 24 -2.85 9.49 -8.90
C LYS A 24 -2.24 10.02 -7.62
N THR A 25 -1.68 11.22 -7.67
CA THR A 25 -1.18 11.88 -6.47
C THR A 25 -2.34 12.28 -5.57
N GLU A 26 -2.35 11.76 -4.37
CA GLU A 26 -3.38 12.01 -3.35
C GLU A 26 -2.75 12.29 -1.99
N THR A 27 -3.51 12.99 -1.14
CA THR A 27 -3.17 13.16 0.27
C THR A 27 -4.05 12.24 1.10
N VAL A 28 -3.43 11.31 1.82
CA VAL A 28 -4.10 10.32 2.66
C VAL A 28 -3.74 10.59 4.12
N LYS A 29 -4.76 10.70 4.96
CA LYS A 29 -4.61 10.81 6.41
C LYS A 29 -4.98 9.48 7.04
N GLY A 30 -4.10 8.95 7.88
CA GLY A 30 -4.34 7.67 8.55
C GLY A 30 -3.35 7.43 9.67
N GLN A 31 -3.60 6.35 10.39
CA GLN A 31 -2.73 5.87 11.45
C GLN A 31 -1.69 4.91 10.87
N VAL A 32 -0.43 5.05 11.27
CA VAL A 32 0.62 4.10 10.86
C VAL A 32 0.49 2.82 11.65
N VAL A 33 0.27 1.72 10.96
CA VAL A 33 0.09 0.38 11.54
C VAL A 33 1.04 -0.63 10.91
N ASP A 34 1.40 -1.67 11.66
CA ASP A 34 2.01 -2.86 11.08
C ASP A 34 0.96 -3.61 10.26
N MET A 35 1.18 -3.70 8.96
CA MET A 35 0.22 -4.30 8.04
C MET A 35 -0.02 -5.79 8.33
N SER A 36 1.01 -6.51 8.71
CA SER A 36 0.94 -7.94 9.00
C SER A 36 0.15 -8.22 10.28
N CYS A 37 0.44 -7.47 11.34
CA CYS A 37 -0.28 -7.60 12.61
C CYS A 37 -1.74 -7.15 12.48
N TYR A 38 -1.99 -6.05 11.79
CA TYR A 38 -3.35 -5.56 11.54
C TYR A 38 -4.18 -6.56 10.71
N ASN A 39 -3.58 -7.22 9.73
CA ASN A 39 -4.29 -8.22 8.92
C ASN A 39 -4.65 -9.49 9.72
N LYS A 40 -3.85 -9.84 10.71
CA LYS A 40 -4.15 -10.97 11.62
C LYS A 40 -5.24 -10.62 12.62
N ASP A 41 -5.19 -9.44 13.18
CA ASP A 41 -6.14 -8.93 14.16
C ASP A 41 -6.33 -7.41 13.98
N LYS A 42 -7.54 -7.01 13.60
CA LYS A 42 -7.91 -5.62 13.33
C LYS A 42 -7.83 -4.71 14.57
N SER A 43 -7.73 -5.26 15.77
CA SER A 43 -7.48 -4.50 17.00
C SER A 43 -6.03 -4.02 17.14
N ASN A 44 -5.10 -4.56 16.35
CA ASN A 44 -3.68 -4.19 16.34
C ASN A 44 -3.43 -2.86 15.62
N THR A 45 -4.06 -1.80 16.09
CA THR A 45 -3.95 -0.45 15.49
C THR A 45 -2.94 0.45 16.19
N GLY A 46 -2.65 0.17 17.46
CA GLY A 46 -1.75 1.02 18.25
C GLY A 46 -2.30 2.45 18.50
N VAL A 47 -3.61 2.60 18.59
CA VAL A 47 -4.29 3.90 18.71
C VAL A 47 -3.78 4.67 19.94
N ASP A 48 -3.28 5.88 19.73
CA ASP A 48 -2.87 6.82 20.77
C ASP A 48 -1.97 6.21 21.86
N HIS A 49 -1.12 5.27 21.51
CA HIS A 49 -0.26 4.55 22.47
C HIS A 49 -1.04 3.79 23.55
N LYS A 50 -2.35 3.56 23.36
CA LYS A 50 -3.18 2.80 24.31
C LYS A 50 -3.08 1.29 24.13
N MET A 51 -2.50 0.85 23.02
CA MET A 51 -2.27 -0.55 22.76
C MET A 51 -1.34 -1.17 23.81
N PRO A 52 -1.50 -2.44 24.13
CA PRO A 52 -0.54 -3.14 24.96
C PRO A 52 0.88 -2.91 24.46
N LYS A 53 1.82 -2.71 25.39
CA LYS A 53 3.22 -2.45 25.06
C LYS A 53 3.79 -3.47 24.09
N GLU A 54 3.45 -4.73 24.29
CA GLU A 54 3.87 -5.86 23.46
C GLU A 54 3.47 -5.68 21.98
N THR A 55 2.24 -5.21 21.72
CA THR A 55 1.78 -5.01 20.33
C THR A 55 2.56 -3.88 19.63
N LYS A 56 2.82 -2.79 20.34
CA LYS A 56 3.62 -1.69 19.78
C LYS A 56 5.08 -2.10 19.60
N ASP A 57 5.65 -2.75 20.58
CA ASP A 57 7.02 -3.25 20.51
C ASP A 57 7.16 -4.29 19.39
N CYS A 58 6.15 -5.14 19.19
CA CYS A 58 6.10 -6.08 18.06
C CYS A 58 6.06 -5.35 16.72
N ALA A 59 5.22 -4.31 16.57
CA ALA A 59 5.15 -3.54 15.35
C ALA A 59 6.49 -2.84 15.02
N VAL A 60 7.17 -2.30 16.02
CA VAL A 60 8.51 -1.72 15.87
C VAL A 60 9.54 -2.76 15.43
N ALA A 61 9.53 -3.94 16.05
CA ALA A 61 10.46 -5.03 15.70
C ALA A 61 10.23 -5.49 14.25
N CYS A 62 8.97 -5.72 13.85
CA CYS A 62 8.62 -6.11 12.49
C CYS A 62 9.03 -5.03 11.47
N ALA A 63 8.82 -3.76 11.79
CA ALA A 63 9.22 -2.65 10.91
C ALA A 63 10.73 -2.60 10.71
N LYS A 64 11.52 -2.81 11.76
CA LYS A 64 13.00 -2.88 11.69
C LYS A 64 13.49 -4.07 10.87
N ASP A 65 12.71 -5.14 10.80
CA ASP A 65 12.99 -6.28 9.93
C ASP A 65 12.57 -6.03 8.46
N GLY A 66 12.01 -4.87 8.17
CA GLY A 66 11.57 -4.49 6.83
C GLY A 66 10.17 -4.96 6.47
N GLN A 67 9.36 -5.38 7.44
CA GLN A 67 7.95 -5.71 7.19
C GLN A 67 7.17 -4.45 6.80
N PRO A 68 6.16 -4.58 5.91
CA PRO A 68 5.44 -3.43 5.41
C PRO A 68 4.61 -2.75 6.49
N LEU A 69 4.69 -1.42 6.52
CA LEU A 69 3.80 -0.56 7.28
C LEU A 69 2.71 0.00 6.36
N ALA A 70 1.58 0.36 6.93
CA ALA A 70 0.44 0.90 6.19
C ALA A 70 -0.20 2.08 6.92
N LEU A 71 -0.95 2.89 6.16
CA LEU A 71 -1.87 3.88 6.69
C LEU A 71 -3.25 3.23 6.81
N LEU A 72 -3.80 3.22 8.01
CA LEU A 72 -5.18 2.86 8.29
C LEU A 72 -6.00 4.15 8.39
N THR A 73 -6.89 4.36 7.44
CA THR A 73 -7.76 5.54 7.42
C THR A 73 -8.96 5.39 8.33
N ALA A 74 -9.62 6.49 8.65
CA ALA A 74 -10.80 6.50 9.53
C ALA A 74 -11.98 5.68 8.98
N ASP A 75 -12.07 5.54 7.64
CA ASP A 75 -13.08 4.71 6.96
C ASP A 75 -12.66 3.24 6.79
N GLY A 76 -11.54 2.85 7.38
CA GLY A 76 -11.05 1.46 7.40
C GLY A 76 -10.27 1.02 6.18
N LYS A 77 -9.94 1.93 5.27
CA LYS A 77 -9.05 1.60 4.15
C LYS A 77 -7.61 1.47 4.62
N VAL A 78 -6.88 0.57 3.97
CA VAL A 78 -5.47 0.30 4.27
C VAL A 78 -4.63 0.60 3.04
N TYR A 79 -3.67 1.51 3.17
CA TYR A 79 -2.71 1.86 2.13
C TYR A 79 -1.33 1.41 2.54
N GLN A 80 -0.78 0.41 1.87
CA GLN A 80 0.61 0.02 2.10
C GLN A 80 1.53 1.19 1.72
N ILE A 81 2.44 1.55 2.62
CA ILE A 81 3.39 2.63 2.39
C ILE A 81 4.59 2.10 1.62
N SER A 82 4.99 2.82 0.58
CA SER A 82 6.17 2.54 -0.24
C SER A 82 6.95 3.82 -0.57
N GLY A 83 7.97 3.73 -1.41
CA GLY A 83 8.83 4.85 -1.76
C GLY A 83 9.85 5.18 -0.67
N GLY A 84 10.32 6.42 -0.64
CA GLY A 84 11.36 6.84 0.30
C GLY A 84 10.97 6.79 1.77
N LEU A 85 9.66 6.79 2.09
CA LEU A 85 9.18 6.58 3.46
C LEU A 85 9.46 5.16 3.97
N ALA A 86 9.33 4.15 3.10
CA ALA A 86 9.57 2.75 3.45
C ALA A 86 11.03 2.32 3.26
N ALA A 87 11.90 3.20 2.77
CA ALA A 87 13.30 2.92 2.57
C ALA A 87 14.02 2.63 3.90
N ASP A 88 15.19 2.00 3.80
CA ASP A 88 16.06 1.67 4.93
C ASP A 88 15.33 0.97 6.09
N LYS A 89 14.54 -0.06 5.74
CA LYS A 89 13.73 -0.82 6.71
C LYS A 89 12.81 0.10 7.52
N ASN A 90 12.06 0.94 6.82
CA ASN A 90 11.09 1.86 7.41
C ASN A 90 11.68 2.90 8.37
N ALA A 91 12.94 3.27 8.24
CA ALA A 91 13.63 4.13 9.20
C ALA A 91 12.86 5.43 9.51
N LYS A 92 12.23 6.04 8.50
CA LYS A 92 11.42 7.25 8.66
C LYS A 92 10.05 7.01 9.31
N LEU A 93 9.52 5.79 9.23
CA LEU A 93 8.17 5.46 9.71
C LEU A 93 8.14 4.93 11.13
N ILE A 94 9.22 4.31 11.60
CA ILE A 94 9.27 3.62 12.91
C ILE A 94 8.85 4.54 14.06
N ALA A 95 9.31 5.80 14.04
CA ALA A 95 8.97 6.78 15.07
C ALA A 95 7.48 7.18 15.07
N HIS A 96 6.78 6.88 13.99
CA HIS A 96 5.37 7.25 13.78
C HIS A 96 4.40 6.08 13.91
N ILE A 97 4.86 4.89 14.24
CA ILE A 97 3.97 3.74 14.51
C ILE A 97 2.97 4.12 15.61
N SER A 98 1.70 3.86 15.38
CA SER A 98 0.54 4.25 16.18
C SER A 98 0.15 5.73 16.07
N HIS A 99 0.92 6.56 15.40
CA HIS A 99 0.56 7.96 15.22
C HIS A 99 -0.32 8.17 14.00
N THR A 100 -1.17 9.20 14.05
CA THR A 100 -1.90 9.67 12.88
C THR A 100 -1.03 10.64 12.09
N VAL A 101 -0.86 10.35 10.83
CA VAL A 101 -0.03 11.13 9.90
C VAL A 101 -0.82 11.46 8.63
N GLU A 102 -0.32 12.44 7.91
CA GLU A 102 -0.78 12.80 6.58
C GLU A 102 0.37 12.54 5.60
N VAL A 103 0.07 11.79 4.54
CA VAL A 103 1.03 11.43 3.50
C VAL A 103 0.48 11.86 2.16
N THR A 104 1.28 12.61 1.42
CA THR A 104 0.99 12.97 0.02
C THR A 104 1.91 12.16 -0.87
N GLY A 105 1.34 11.42 -1.79
CA GLY A 105 2.09 10.55 -2.69
C GLY A 105 1.23 9.96 -3.79
N ASP A 106 1.84 9.10 -4.58
CA ASP A 106 1.17 8.44 -5.69
C ASP A 106 0.43 7.19 -5.20
N VAL A 107 -0.89 7.24 -5.32
CA VAL A 107 -1.78 6.15 -4.94
C VAL A 107 -1.99 5.23 -6.13
N MET A 108 -1.82 3.93 -5.89
CA MET A 108 -2.05 2.87 -6.87
C MET A 108 -2.99 1.83 -6.29
N ASP A 109 -3.98 1.42 -7.10
CA ASP A 109 -4.84 0.28 -6.78
C ASP A 109 -4.29 -0.96 -7.49
N HIS A 110 -3.87 -1.95 -6.71
CA HIS A 110 -3.38 -3.24 -7.22
C HIS A 110 -4.50 -4.27 -7.39
N GLY A 111 -5.75 -3.86 -7.26
CA GLY A 111 -6.92 -4.74 -7.32
C GLY A 111 -7.20 -5.46 -6.02
N GLY A 112 -8.44 -5.95 -5.87
CA GLY A 112 -8.87 -6.69 -4.68
C GLY A 112 -8.80 -5.89 -3.37
N GLY A 113 -8.90 -4.55 -3.44
CA GLY A 113 -8.81 -3.67 -2.27
C GLY A 113 -7.39 -3.44 -1.76
N LYS A 114 -6.38 -3.83 -2.53
CA LYS A 114 -4.96 -3.63 -2.17
C LYS A 114 -4.50 -2.27 -2.66
N MET A 115 -4.53 -1.28 -1.80
CA MET A 115 -4.06 0.07 -2.07
C MET A 115 -2.61 0.24 -1.65
N MET A 116 -1.85 1.00 -2.43
CA MET A 116 -0.47 1.39 -2.10
C MET A 116 -0.31 2.91 -2.27
N ILE A 117 0.47 3.53 -1.39
CA ILE A 117 0.87 4.93 -1.53
C ILE A 117 2.40 5.01 -1.54
N SER A 118 2.94 5.59 -2.61
CA SER A 118 4.38 5.83 -2.74
C SER A 118 4.68 7.27 -2.40
N ALA A 119 5.48 7.51 -1.36
CA ALA A 119 5.80 8.84 -0.88
C ALA A 119 7.18 8.90 -0.23
N ASP A 120 7.73 10.11 -0.12
CA ASP A 120 9.07 10.37 0.44
C ASP A 120 9.04 11.08 1.79
N SER A 121 7.90 11.70 2.13
CA SER A 121 7.72 12.47 3.36
C SER A 121 6.32 12.31 3.94
N LEU A 122 6.20 12.60 5.21
CA LEU A 122 4.93 12.62 5.94
C LEU A 122 4.86 13.87 6.84
N LYS A 123 3.64 14.20 7.22
CA LYS A 123 3.35 15.22 8.24
C LYS A 123 2.64 14.55 9.42
N MET A 124 3.19 14.69 10.61
CA MET A 124 2.53 14.19 11.81
C MET A 124 1.34 15.07 12.18
N ILE A 125 0.21 14.45 12.46
CA ILE A 125 -1.04 15.12 12.84
C ILE A 125 -1.33 14.93 14.33
N ALA A 126 -1.23 13.73 14.83
CA ALA A 126 -1.48 13.39 16.23
C ALA A 126 -0.69 12.15 16.66
N ARG A 127 -0.40 12.08 17.96
CA ARG A 127 0.19 10.90 18.62
C ARG A 127 -0.89 9.96 19.12
#